data_58bc23eaf0429384a7cccc4a4ee67f07
#
_entry.id   58bc23eaf0429384a7cccc4a4ee67f07
#
_cell.length_a   1.000
_cell.length_b   1.000
_cell.length_c   1.000
_cell.angle_alpha   90.00
_cell.angle_beta   90.00
_cell.angle_gamma   90.00
#
_symmetry.space_group_name_H-M   'P 1'
#
loop_
_entity.id
_entity.type
_entity.pdbx_description
1 polymer ?
#
loop_
_entity_poly.entity_id
_entity_poly.type
_entity_poly.pdbx_seq_one_letter_code
_entity_poly.pdbx_strand_id
1 'polypeptide(L)'
;KAELPQSKIQLTDFELKFNSLKTLGQELKDLYFDINTTGTYITPKDLRSVVPVLGKLTEPINLNVIAKGTLKNLNVSKLNVVTESEQIALGVNGSVKNLTNIDSLKVDLPNISVKANSNEIANLVKMLGKPSKKAETIIRNCGIVDVNGVLRGTVKKAFFKGDVATVKGKLKLDGDFASYNS
;
A
#
# COMPACT_ATOMS: atom_id res chain seq x y z
N LYS A 1 13.04 -19.68 -3.65
CA LYS A 1 13.63 -18.62 -2.84
C LYS A 1 14.40 -17.72 -3.79
N ALA A 2 14.11 -16.43 -3.80
CA ALA A 2 14.88 -15.43 -4.54
C ALA A 2 15.56 -14.50 -3.52
N GLU A 3 16.81 -14.19 -3.77
CA GLU A 3 17.59 -13.27 -2.94
C GLU A 3 17.98 -12.07 -3.79
N LEU A 4 17.61 -10.90 -3.33
CA LEU A 4 18.08 -9.61 -3.82
C LEU A 4 19.19 -9.12 -2.88
N PRO A 5 19.99 -8.12 -3.26
CA PRO A 5 21.17 -7.71 -2.48
C PRO A 5 20.90 -7.45 -1.00
N GLN A 6 19.70 -7.01 -0.64
CA GLN A 6 19.32 -6.68 0.74
C GLN A 6 17.94 -7.23 1.13
N SER A 7 17.27 -7.98 0.25
CA SER A 7 15.94 -8.52 0.47
C SER A 7 15.93 -10.04 0.37
N LYS A 8 15.06 -10.67 1.17
CA LYS A 8 14.83 -12.11 1.15
C LYS A 8 13.37 -12.38 0.82
N ILE A 9 13.11 -12.87 -0.39
CA ILE A 9 11.77 -13.21 -0.84
C ILE A 9 11.53 -14.70 -0.63
N GLN A 10 10.53 -15.01 0.17
CA GLN A 10 10.08 -16.38 0.39
C GLN A 10 8.73 -16.56 -0.32
N LEU A 11 8.77 -17.22 -1.47
CA LEU A 11 7.61 -17.58 -2.25
C LEU A 11 7.12 -18.96 -1.80
N THR A 12 5.84 -19.08 -1.48
CA THR A 12 5.17 -20.37 -1.28
C THR A 12 4.68 -20.88 -2.62
N ASP A 13 4.05 -20.01 -3.40
CA ASP A 13 3.66 -20.24 -4.78
C ASP A 13 3.89 -18.99 -5.61
N PHE A 14 4.35 -19.17 -6.83
CA PHE A 14 4.50 -18.08 -7.79
C PHE A 14 4.25 -18.59 -9.20
N GLU A 15 3.26 -18.03 -9.86
CA GLU A 15 2.99 -18.24 -11.27
C GLU A 15 3.07 -16.91 -12.01
N LEU A 16 3.78 -16.90 -13.14
CA LEU A 16 3.86 -15.76 -14.04
C LEU A 16 3.44 -16.21 -15.43
N LYS A 17 2.37 -15.63 -15.98
CA LYS A 17 1.91 -15.91 -17.34
C LYS A 17 2.17 -14.69 -18.23
N PHE A 18 2.76 -14.94 -19.39
CA PHE A 18 3.08 -13.93 -20.39
C PHE A 18 2.90 -14.49 -21.81
N ASN A 19 2.50 -13.64 -22.74
CA ASN A 19 2.23 -14.05 -24.12
C ASN A 19 3.51 -14.29 -24.95
N SER A 20 4.63 -13.62 -24.61
CA SER A 20 5.88 -13.73 -25.34
C SER A 20 7.03 -13.18 -24.48
N LEU A 21 8.22 -13.79 -24.57
CA LEU A 21 9.44 -13.31 -23.93
C LEU A 21 9.82 -11.88 -24.35
N LYS A 22 9.47 -11.49 -25.59
CA LYS A 22 9.71 -10.12 -26.10
C LYS A 22 8.86 -9.08 -25.37
N THR A 23 7.71 -9.45 -24.81
CA THR A 23 6.81 -8.54 -24.10
C THR A 23 7.16 -8.39 -22.63
N LEU A 24 7.99 -9.25 -22.06
CA LEU A 24 8.43 -9.22 -20.66
C LEU A 24 9.11 -7.88 -20.27
N GLY A 25 9.79 -7.22 -21.21
CA GLY A 25 10.46 -5.94 -20.95
C GLY A 25 9.60 -4.70 -21.25
N GLN A 26 8.51 -4.83 -22.00
CA GLN A 26 7.73 -3.69 -22.50
C GLN A 26 6.33 -3.55 -21.89
N GLU A 27 5.75 -4.62 -21.35
CA GLU A 27 4.36 -4.63 -20.86
C GLU A 27 4.17 -5.31 -19.52
N LEU A 28 4.97 -4.96 -18.51
CA LEU A 28 4.82 -5.44 -17.12
C LEU A 28 3.38 -5.30 -16.60
N LYS A 29 2.64 -4.30 -17.09
CA LYS A 29 1.24 -4.04 -16.69
C LYS A 29 0.25 -5.14 -17.10
N ASP A 30 0.59 -5.93 -18.13
CA ASP A 30 -0.28 -7.00 -18.67
C ASP A 30 0.18 -8.40 -18.24
N LEU A 31 1.30 -8.51 -17.53
CA LEU A 31 1.74 -9.77 -16.94
C LEU A 31 0.73 -10.23 -15.90
N TYR A 32 0.33 -11.49 -16.00
CA TYR A 32 -0.49 -12.12 -14.99
C TYR A 32 0.40 -12.72 -13.90
N PHE A 33 0.05 -12.39 -12.67
CA PHE A 33 0.71 -12.88 -11.46
C PHE A 33 -0.27 -13.73 -10.65
N ASP A 34 0.19 -14.82 -10.13
CA ASP A 34 -0.40 -15.52 -8.98
C ASP A 34 0.71 -15.67 -7.95
N ILE A 35 0.59 -14.94 -6.84
CA ILE A 35 1.65 -14.77 -5.86
C ILE A 35 1.12 -15.16 -4.49
N ASN A 36 1.85 -16.05 -3.83
CA ASN A 36 1.67 -16.37 -2.43
C ASN A 36 3.04 -16.30 -1.73
N THR A 37 3.19 -15.32 -0.84
CA THR A 37 4.43 -15.13 -0.07
C THR A 37 4.14 -15.20 1.41
N THR A 38 5.09 -15.74 2.16
CA THR A 38 5.04 -15.79 3.63
C THR A 38 6.43 -15.46 4.18
N GLY A 39 6.51 -14.49 5.12
CA GLY A 39 7.79 -14.15 5.76
C GLY A 39 8.81 -13.52 4.79
N THR A 40 8.34 -12.76 3.82
CA THR A 40 9.20 -12.04 2.89
C THR A 40 9.71 -10.77 3.54
N TYR A 41 11.03 -10.60 3.58
CA TYR A 41 11.71 -9.40 4.07
C TYR A 41 12.23 -8.61 2.89
N ILE A 42 11.83 -7.35 2.78
CA ILE A 42 12.17 -6.49 1.65
C ILE A 42 12.74 -5.17 2.14
N THR A 43 13.86 -4.76 1.55
CA THR A 43 14.39 -3.41 1.76
C THR A 43 13.77 -2.44 0.77
N PRO A 44 13.48 -1.18 1.18
CA PRO A 44 12.85 -0.18 0.32
C PRO A 44 13.61 0.07 -0.98
N LYS A 45 14.92 -0.02 -0.96
CA LYS A 45 15.78 0.17 -2.16
C LYS A 45 15.45 -0.80 -3.28
N ASP A 46 15.16 -2.06 -2.92
CA ASP A 46 14.85 -3.10 -3.90
C ASP A 46 13.44 -2.95 -4.49
N LEU A 47 12.53 -2.26 -3.77
CA LEU A 47 11.18 -1.98 -4.26
C LEU A 47 11.08 -0.79 -5.21
N ARG A 48 12.08 0.09 -5.23
CA ARG A 48 12.02 1.37 -5.98
C ARG A 48 11.73 1.18 -7.46
N SER A 49 12.20 0.11 -8.06
CA SER A 49 12.00 -0.17 -9.50
C SER A 49 10.60 -0.68 -9.82
N VAL A 50 9.91 -1.30 -8.86
CA VAL A 50 8.59 -1.91 -9.05
C VAL A 50 7.48 -1.00 -8.54
N VAL A 51 7.64 -0.48 -7.33
CA VAL A 51 6.68 0.42 -6.68
C VAL A 51 7.42 1.64 -6.11
N PRO A 52 7.61 2.70 -6.89
CA PRO A 52 8.46 3.85 -6.52
C PRO A 52 8.09 4.51 -5.18
N VAL A 53 6.78 4.51 -4.81
CA VAL A 53 6.32 5.04 -3.53
C VAL A 53 6.88 4.26 -2.35
N LEU A 54 6.88 2.92 -2.44
CA LEU A 54 7.42 2.07 -1.37
C LEU A 54 8.95 2.18 -1.26
N GLY A 55 9.64 2.50 -2.35
CA GLY A 55 11.08 2.76 -2.34
C GLY A 55 11.49 4.01 -1.55
N LYS A 56 10.53 4.81 -1.08
CA LYS A 56 10.76 5.98 -0.22
C LYS A 56 10.65 5.67 1.27
N LEU A 57 10.24 4.46 1.63
CA LEU A 57 10.27 4.02 3.04
C LEU A 57 11.71 4.05 3.55
N THR A 58 11.88 4.32 4.82
CA THR A 58 13.20 4.48 5.45
C THR A 58 13.76 3.19 6.02
N GLU A 59 12.90 2.20 6.25
CA GLU A 59 13.25 0.94 6.90
C GLU A 59 12.70 -0.27 6.14
N PRO A 60 13.28 -1.46 6.38
CA PRO A 60 12.78 -2.70 5.78
C PRO A 60 11.37 -3.04 6.22
N ILE A 61 10.72 -3.85 5.40
CA ILE A 61 9.35 -4.33 5.64
C ILE A 61 9.30 -5.86 5.64
N ASN A 62 8.49 -6.39 6.52
CA ASN A 62 8.00 -7.76 6.48
C ASN A 62 6.71 -7.78 5.68
N LEU A 63 6.65 -8.62 4.65
CA LEU A 63 5.57 -8.67 3.68
C LEU A 63 4.99 -10.08 3.59
N ASN A 64 3.66 -10.18 3.71
CA ASN A 64 2.90 -11.37 3.35
C ASN A 64 1.84 -10.98 2.33
N VAL A 65 1.88 -11.60 1.15
CA VAL A 65 0.98 -11.29 0.03
C VAL A 65 0.36 -12.56 -0.51
N ILE A 66 -0.97 -12.51 -0.71
CA ILE A 66 -1.70 -13.45 -1.55
C ILE A 66 -2.47 -12.59 -2.54
N ALA A 67 -2.03 -12.59 -3.79
CA ALA A 67 -2.61 -11.75 -4.83
C ALA A 67 -2.52 -12.41 -6.19
N LYS A 68 -3.52 -12.16 -7.05
CA LYS A 68 -3.56 -12.64 -8.42
C LYS A 68 -4.22 -11.65 -9.37
N GLY A 69 -3.77 -11.67 -10.61
CA GLY A 69 -4.23 -10.79 -11.67
C GLY A 69 -3.07 -10.10 -12.37
N THR A 70 -3.34 -8.96 -12.97
CA THR A 70 -2.34 -8.11 -13.63
C THR A 70 -2.17 -6.81 -12.86
N LEU A 71 -1.11 -6.03 -13.15
CA LEU A 71 -0.97 -4.68 -12.55
C LEU A 71 -2.09 -3.71 -12.99
N LYS A 72 -2.82 -4.03 -14.07
CA LYS A 72 -4.04 -3.31 -14.47
C LYS A 72 -5.25 -3.71 -13.64
N ASN A 73 -5.32 -4.95 -13.18
CA ASN A 73 -6.45 -5.47 -12.41
C ASN A 73 -5.97 -6.59 -11.47
N LEU A 74 -5.60 -6.19 -10.26
CA LEU A 74 -5.04 -7.06 -9.24
C LEU A 74 -6.09 -7.35 -8.16
N ASN A 75 -6.33 -8.63 -7.89
CA ASN A 75 -7.10 -9.09 -6.75
C ASN A 75 -6.13 -9.44 -5.61
N VAL A 76 -6.29 -8.79 -4.49
CA VAL A 76 -5.48 -8.98 -3.29
C VAL A 76 -6.34 -9.69 -2.24
N SER A 77 -6.14 -11.00 -2.08
CA SER A 77 -6.83 -11.76 -1.04
C SER A 77 -6.28 -11.45 0.34
N LYS A 78 -4.97 -11.16 0.41
CA LYS A 78 -4.28 -10.76 1.64
C LYS A 78 -3.05 -9.94 1.30
N LEU A 79 -2.91 -8.81 1.94
CA LEU A 79 -1.66 -8.03 1.99
C LEU A 79 -1.43 -7.62 3.44
N ASN A 80 -0.33 -8.09 4.03
CA ASN A 80 0.14 -7.60 5.33
C ASN A 80 1.54 -7.05 5.14
N VAL A 81 1.73 -5.81 5.55
CA VAL A 81 3.01 -5.10 5.57
C VAL A 81 3.27 -4.64 6.98
N VAL A 82 4.43 -4.96 7.53
CA VAL A 82 4.87 -4.48 8.84
C VAL A 82 6.31 -3.99 8.69
N THR A 83 6.58 -2.75 9.11
CA THR A 83 7.93 -2.22 9.15
C THR A 83 8.77 -2.93 10.22
N GLU A 84 10.10 -2.95 10.07
CA GLU A 84 11.00 -3.65 11.00
C GLU A 84 10.87 -3.09 12.43
N SER A 85 10.67 -1.79 12.58
CA SER A 85 10.42 -1.13 13.87
C SER A 85 9.00 -1.30 14.40
N GLU A 86 8.10 -1.97 13.66
CA GLU A 86 6.67 -2.09 13.94
C GLU A 86 5.92 -0.74 14.04
N GLN A 87 6.54 0.34 13.56
CA GLN A 87 5.91 1.68 13.58
C GLN A 87 4.80 1.82 12.55
N ILE A 88 4.76 0.95 11.53
CA ILE A 88 3.69 0.85 10.53
C ILE A 88 3.28 -0.61 10.39
N ALA A 89 2.00 -0.88 10.54
CA ALA A 89 1.37 -2.14 10.18
C ALA A 89 0.18 -1.86 9.26
N LEU A 90 0.14 -2.52 8.10
CA LEU A 90 -0.92 -2.38 7.09
C LEU A 90 -1.47 -3.77 6.78
N GLY A 91 -2.77 -3.92 6.90
CA GLY A 91 -3.53 -5.09 6.42
C GLY A 91 -4.55 -4.66 5.38
N VAL A 92 -4.60 -5.35 4.24
CA VAL A 92 -5.52 -5.01 3.16
C VAL A 92 -6.00 -6.28 2.47
N ASN A 93 -7.28 -6.30 2.07
CA ASN A 93 -7.79 -7.16 1.02
C ASN A 93 -8.71 -6.39 0.07
N GLY A 94 -8.93 -6.92 -1.13
CA GLY A 94 -9.80 -6.32 -2.12
C GLY A 94 -9.19 -6.28 -3.51
N SER A 95 -9.57 -5.30 -4.31
CA SER A 95 -9.07 -5.14 -5.67
C SER A 95 -8.39 -3.79 -5.90
N VAL A 96 -7.35 -3.83 -6.71
CA VAL A 96 -6.58 -2.64 -7.11
C VAL A 96 -6.50 -2.62 -8.63
N LYS A 97 -6.85 -1.48 -9.24
CA LYS A 97 -6.75 -1.28 -10.69
C LYS A 97 -5.72 -0.20 -11.01
N ASN A 98 -4.99 -0.41 -12.10
CA ASN A 98 -3.96 0.52 -12.61
C ASN A 98 -2.86 0.83 -11.60
N LEU A 99 -2.31 -0.20 -10.93
CA LEU A 99 -1.31 -0.06 -9.88
C LEU A 99 -0.06 0.73 -10.30
N THR A 100 0.28 0.72 -11.57
CA THR A 100 1.46 1.43 -12.12
C THR A 100 1.21 2.90 -12.44
N ASN A 101 -0.05 3.38 -12.39
CA ASN A 101 -0.41 4.75 -12.71
C ASN A 101 -1.27 5.36 -11.61
N ILE A 102 -0.64 6.21 -10.77
CA ILE A 102 -1.29 6.80 -9.60
C ILE A 102 -2.49 7.68 -9.94
N ASP A 103 -2.48 8.37 -11.08
CA ASP A 103 -3.58 9.24 -11.50
C ASP A 103 -4.87 8.47 -11.84
N SER A 104 -4.72 7.24 -12.31
CA SER A 104 -5.81 6.32 -12.64
C SER A 104 -5.95 5.15 -11.67
N LEU A 105 -5.15 5.14 -10.59
CA LEU A 105 -5.23 4.14 -9.55
C LEU A 105 -6.63 4.13 -8.94
N LYS A 106 -7.26 2.94 -8.94
CA LYS A 106 -8.56 2.72 -8.32
C LYS A 106 -8.49 1.55 -7.37
N VAL A 107 -9.08 1.71 -6.20
CA VAL A 107 -9.14 0.69 -5.17
C VAL A 107 -10.57 0.38 -4.79
N ASP A 108 -10.83 -0.89 -4.46
CA ASP A 108 -12.03 -1.36 -3.76
C ASP A 108 -11.55 -2.34 -2.68
N LEU A 109 -11.42 -1.81 -1.48
CA LEU A 109 -10.83 -2.48 -0.33
C LEU A 109 -11.90 -2.63 0.76
N PRO A 110 -12.64 -3.76 0.78
CA PRO A 110 -13.66 -4.02 1.78
C PRO A 110 -13.10 -4.15 3.20
N ASN A 111 -11.80 -4.38 3.32
CA ASN A 111 -11.12 -4.34 4.62
C ASN A 111 -9.75 -3.68 4.45
N ILE A 112 -9.58 -2.60 5.18
CA ILE A 112 -8.29 -1.94 5.39
C ILE A 112 -8.06 -1.81 6.88
N SER A 113 -6.88 -2.16 7.33
CA SER A 113 -6.40 -1.95 8.69
C SER A 113 -5.03 -1.29 8.62
N VAL A 114 -4.90 -0.13 9.24
CA VAL A 114 -3.64 0.62 9.31
C VAL A 114 -3.38 0.98 10.76
N LYS A 115 -2.27 0.52 11.30
CA LYS A 115 -1.78 0.98 12.60
C LYS A 115 -0.42 1.61 12.39
N ALA A 116 -0.28 2.88 12.73
CA ALA A 116 0.98 3.57 12.50
C ALA A 116 1.24 4.66 13.54
N ASN A 117 2.51 4.94 13.79
CA ASN A 117 2.92 6.13 14.51
C ASN A 117 2.59 7.38 13.67
N SER A 118 2.08 8.42 14.31
CA SER A 118 1.65 9.65 13.65
C SER A 118 2.77 10.36 12.88
N ASN A 119 4.02 10.24 13.31
CA ASN A 119 5.15 10.78 12.58
C ASN A 119 5.35 10.08 11.24
N GLU A 120 5.20 8.74 11.22
CA GLU A 120 5.31 7.95 9.98
C GLU A 120 4.14 8.26 9.04
N ILE A 121 2.92 8.44 9.56
CA ILE A 121 1.78 8.90 8.75
C ILE A 121 2.06 10.27 8.15
N ALA A 122 2.59 11.23 8.93
CA ALA A 122 2.92 12.56 8.43
C ALA A 122 3.99 12.48 7.32
N ASN A 123 4.98 11.61 7.46
CA ASN A 123 6.00 11.36 6.45
C ASN A 123 5.39 10.77 5.17
N LEU A 124 4.52 9.75 5.29
CA LEU A 124 3.81 9.15 4.15
C LEU A 124 2.92 10.16 3.42
N VAL A 125 2.15 10.98 4.17
CA VAL A 125 1.30 12.03 3.59
C VAL A 125 2.13 13.05 2.81
N LYS A 126 3.29 13.45 3.33
CA LYS A 126 4.24 14.31 2.59
C LYS A 126 4.76 13.68 1.31
N MET A 127 4.96 12.37 1.29
CA MET A 127 5.42 11.63 0.11
C MET A 127 4.36 11.56 -0.99
N LEU A 128 3.08 11.50 -0.60
CA LEU A 128 1.94 11.43 -1.51
C LEU A 128 1.46 12.81 -1.98
N GLY A 129 1.78 13.88 -1.24
CA GLY A 129 1.34 15.22 -1.55
C GLY A 129 2.03 16.28 -0.70
N LYS A 130 1.53 17.51 -0.75
CA LYS A 130 2.00 18.63 0.11
C LYS A 130 0.88 19.00 1.10
N PRO A 131 0.80 18.36 2.28
CA PRO A 131 -0.18 18.72 3.28
C PRO A 131 0.08 20.15 3.77
N SER A 132 -0.98 20.88 4.17
CA SER A 132 -0.81 22.15 4.83
C SER A 132 -0.06 21.96 6.16
N LYS A 133 0.68 22.98 6.61
CA LYS A 133 1.39 22.93 7.90
C LYS A 133 0.45 22.61 9.07
N LYS A 134 -0.79 23.12 9.02
CA LYS A 134 -1.82 22.84 10.04
C LYS A 134 -2.22 21.36 10.04
N ALA A 135 -2.45 20.77 8.86
CA ALA A 135 -2.79 19.35 8.74
C ALA A 135 -1.64 18.46 9.25
N GLU A 136 -0.40 18.78 8.90
CA GLU A 136 0.77 18.06 9.39
C GLU A 136 0.89 18.12 10.91
N THR A 137 0.71 19.29 11.52
CA THR A 137 0.75 19.47 12.99
C THR A 137 -0.34 18.64 13.66
N ILE A 138 -1.57 18.62 13.11
CA ILE A 138 -2.66 17.81 13.65
C ILE A 138 -2.29 16.32 13.60
N ILE A 139 -1.80 15.84 12.47
CA ILE A 139 -1.41 14.44 12.31
C ILE A 139 -0.34 14.07 13.33
N ARG A 140 0.75 14.84 13.44
CA ARG A 140 1.87 14.54 14.37
C ARG A 140 1.44 14.46 15.83
N ASN A 141 0.38 15.17 16.21
CA ASN A 141 -0.15 15.18 17.57
C ASN A 141 -1.12 14.02 17.88
N CYS A 142 -1.40 13.12 16.90
CA CYS A 142 -2.32 12.00 17.10
C CYS A 142 -1.72 10.81 17.86
N GLY A 143 -0.38 10.73 17.98
CA GLY A 143 0.29 9.59 18.61
C GLY A 143 0.22 8.33 17.73
N ILE A 144 -0.25 7.24 18.28
CA ILE A 144 -0.56 6.04 17.48
C ILE A 144 -1.94 6.23 16.85
N VAL A 145 -2.03 5.99 15.55
CA VAL A 145 -3.27 6.03 14.77
C VAL A 145 -3.61 4.61 14.34
N ASP A 146 -4.83 4.20 14.61
CA ASP A 146 -5.39 2.91 14.21
C ASP A 146 -6.65 3.17 13.37
N VAL A 147 -6.61 2.73 12.11
CA VAL A 147 -7.68 2.93 11.12
C VAL A 147 -8.17 1.58 10.67
N ASN A 148 -9.47 1.34 10.78
CA ASN A 148 -10.10 0.11 10.30
C ASN A 148 -11.36 0.45 9.52
N GLY A 149 -11.52 -0.12 8.33
CA GLY A 149 -12.71 0.19 7.54
C GLY A 149 -12.70 -0.31 6.11
N VAL A 150 -13.50 0.37 5.31
CA VAL A 150 -13.66 0.16 3.85
C VAL A 150 -13.12 1.39 3.13
N LEU A 151 -12.33 1.19 2.09
CA LEU A 151 -11.83 2.26 1.23
C LEU A 151 -12.14 1.94 -0.22
N ARG A 152 -12.82 2.86 -0.94
CA ARG A 152 -13.17 2.72 -2.34
C ARG A 152 -12.91 4.01 -3.10
N GLY A 153 -12.48 3.90 -4.34
CA GLY A 153 -12.35 5.07 -5.22
C GLY A 153 -10.98 5.23 -5.83
N THR A 154 -10.63 6.46 -6.11
CA THR A 154 -9.36 6.86 -6.74
C THR A 154 -8.61 7.83 -5.83
N VAL A 155 -7.37 8.19 -6.18
CA VAL A 155 -6.59 9.22 -5.47
C VAL A 155 -7.30 10.59 -5.46
N LYS A 156 -8.12 10.87 -6.51
CA LYS A 156 -8.85 12.15 -6.63
C LYS A 156 -10.18 12.15 -5.90
N LYS A 157 -10.87 11.00 -5.84
CA LYS A 157 -12.15 10.85 -5.15
C LYS A 157 -12.22 9.48 -4.50
N ALA A 158 -12.31 9.44 -3.20
CA ALA A 158 -12.39 8.22 -2.42
C ALA A 158 -13.55 8.28 -1.41
N PHE A 159 -14.18 7.14 -1.21
CA PHE A 159 -15.13 6.88 -0.12
C PHE A 159 -14.40 6.10 0.97
N PHE A 160 -14.55 6.54 2.20
CA PHE A 160 -14.09 5.79 3.37
C PHE A 160 -15.22 5.63 4.38
N LYS A 161 -15.35 4.40 4.90
CA LYS A 161 -16.26 4.11 6.02
C LYS A 161 -15.54 3.25 7.03
N GLY A 162 -15.42 3.73 8.26
CA GLY A 162 -14.71 2.99 9.29
C GLY A 162 -14.44 3.78 10.56
N ASP A 163 -13.58 3.22 11.37
CA ASP A 163 -13.16 3.77 12.65
C ASP A 163 -11.71 4.26 12.57
N VAL A 164 -11.46 5.42 13.17
CA VAL A 164 -10.12 5.98 13.38
C VAL A 164 -9.93 6.17 14.88
N ALA A 165 -9.00 5.45 15.46
CA ALA A 165 -8.61 5.59 16.84
C ALA A 165 -7.25 6.27 16.96
N THR A 166 -7.09 7.13 17.94
CA THR A 166 -5.84 7.81 18.29
C THR A 166 -5.68 7.80 19.80
N VAL A 167 -4.53 8.23 20.30
CA VAL A 167 -4.34 8.43 21.75
C VAL A 167 -5.31 9.46 22.35
N LYS A 168 -5.91 10.31 21.52
CA LYS A 168 -6.83 11.38 21.93
C LYS A 168 -8.31 11.00 21.88
N GLY A 169 -8.63 9.86 21.27
CA GLY A 169 -10.03 9.40 21.16
C GLY A 169 -10.28 8.61 19.88
N LYS A 170 -11.56 8.28 19.68
CA LYS A 170 -12.05 7.51 18.54
C LYS A 170 -13.04 8.34 17.72
N LEU A 171 -12.96 8.21 16.40
CA LEU A 171 -13.83 8.86 15.44
C LEU A 171 -14.37 7.83 14.47
N LYS A 172 -15.67 7.85 14.21
CA LYS A 172 -16.28 7.12 13.10
C LYS A 172 -16.40 8.03 11.90
N LEU A 173 -15.96 7.55 10.75
CA LEU A 173 -16.03 8.26 9.48
C LEU A 173 -16.92 7.47 8.52
N ASP A 174 -17.78 8.17 7.81
CA ASP A 174 -18.60 7.62 6.72
C ASP A 174 -18.81 8.74 5.70
N GLY A 175 -18.07 8.71 4.60
CA GLY A 175 -18.18 9.78 3.63
C GLY A 175 -17.19 9.73 2.48
N ASP A 176 -17.46 10.65 1.54
CA ASP A 176 -16.62 10.88 0.36
C ASP A 176 -15.55 11.93 0.64
N PHE A 177 -14.36 11.67 0.17
CA PHE A 177 -13.21 12.56 0.19
C PHE A 177 -12.81 12.89 -1.24
N ALA A 178 -12.74 14.16 -1.56
CA ALA A 178 -12.26 14.63 -2.85
C ALA A 178 -11.00 15.49 -2.69
N SER A 179 -10.01 15.25 -3.54
CA SER A 179 -8.87 16.15 -3.67
C SER A 179 -9.27 17.33 -4.54
N TYR A 180 -9.36 18.50 -3.96
CA TYR A 180 -9.49 19.76 -4.73
C TYR A 180 -8.08 20.18 -5.14
N ASN A 181 -7.72 19.93 -6.39
CA ASN A 181 -6.57 20.61 -6.99
C ASN A 181 -7.01 22.04 -7.26
N SER A 182 -6.52 22.98 -6.47
CA SER A 182 -6.49 24.40 -6.81
C SER A 182 -5.38 24.67 -7.82
#